data_92db9a45e503d133fff59a5c9dd553bf
#
_entry.id   92db9a45e503d133fff59a5c9dd553bf
#
_cell.length_a   1.000
_cell.length_b   1.000
_cell.length_c   1.000
_cell.angle_alpha   90.00
_cell.angle_beta   90.00
_cell.angle_gamma   90.00
#
_symmetry.space_group_name_H-M   'P 1'
#
loop_
_entity.id
_entity.type
_entity.pdbx_description
1 polymer ?
#
loop_
_entity_poly.entity_id
_entity_poly.type
_entity_poly.pdbx_seq_one_letter_code
_entity_poly.pdbx_strand_id
1 'polypeptide(L)'
;MSFTAMLFSCSNNTQEVRDFLASKNLPIGIAKNALHVYKDSGRISSKLITPLLHDFSNRKQHPYNEFPMGVKIINFEGKDSVTITGNYAISYSKTSVSEISGNVVVLNHTEQSKLETERLFWDQNTQYFFSEKAFTLSTVKDTVYGIGFECKEDLSMHLAKKTVGNLITSEK
;
A
#
# COMPACT_ATOMS: atom_id res chain seq x y z
N MET A 1 23.48 60.17 2.26
CA MET A 1 23.06 59.23 1.17
C MET A 1 22.59 57.94 1.84
N SER A 2 21.25 57.76 1.92
CA SER A 2 20.65 56.56 2.52
C SER A 2 20.38 55.53 1.42
N PHE A 3 21.01 54.34 1.52
CA PHE A 3 20.88 53.27 0.52
C PHE A 3 19.77 52.30 1.00
N THR A 4 18.57 52.46 0.44
CA THR A 4 17.42 51.61 0.76
C THR A 4 17.54 50.33 -0.10
N ALA A 5 17.96 49.22 0.53
CA ALA A 5 17.97 47.90 -0.11
C ALA A 5 16.51 47.38 -0.23
N MET A 6 16.00 47.34 -1.46
CA MET A 6 14.73 46.66 -1.77
C MET A 6 14.95 45.14 -1.75
N LEU A 7 14.44 44.47 -0.70
CA LEU A 7 14.34 43.03 -0.66
C LEU A 7 13.15 42.61 -1.54
N PHE A 8 13.43 42.10 -2.74
CA PHE A 8 12.45 41.41 -3.56
C PHE A 8 12.21 40.03 -2.96
N SER A 9 11.15 39.89 -2.20
CA SER A 9 10.64 38.58 -1.76
C SER A 9 9.93 37.94 -2.96
N CYS A 10 10.54 36.93 -3.57
CA CYS A 10 9.84 36.05 -4.53
C CYS A 10 8.81 35.22 -3.75
N SER A 11 7.55 35.62 -3.72
CA SER A 11 6.46 34.78 -3.26
C SER A 11 6.11 33.77 -4.37
N ASN A 12 6.69 32.58 -4.31
CA ASN A 12 6.23 31.49 -5.19
C ASN A 12 4.80 31.08 -4.76
N ASN A 13 3.85 31.24 -5.68
CA ASN A 13 2.49 30.76 -5.48
C ASN A 13 2.50 29.22 -5.63
N THR A 14 2.63 28.52 -4.51
CA THR A 14 2.68 27.05 -4.48
C THR A 14 1.43 26.43 -5.12
N GLN A 15 0.28 27.10 -5.07
CA GLN A 15 -0.95 26.61 -5.68
C GLN A 15 -0.87 26.61 -7.23
N GLU A 16 -0.32 27.66 -7.82
CA GLU A 16 -0.14 27.73 -9.29
C GLU A 16 0.82 26.63 -9.79
N VAL A 17 1.91 26.38 -9.05
CA VAL A 17 2.84 25.29 -9.39
C VAL A 17 2.15 23.94 -9.32
N ARG A 18 1.36 23.68 -8.27
CA ARG A 18 0.59 22.44 -8.14
C ARG A 18 -0.41 22.25 -9.28
N ASP A 19 -1.17 23.30 -9.63
CA ASP A 19 -2.17 23.25 -10.71
C ASP A 19 -1.51 23.08 -12.08
N PHE A 20 -0.35 23.72 -12.31
CA PHE A 20 0.44 23.55 -13.53
C PHE A 20 0.94 22.09 -13.66
N LEU A 21 1.55 21.53 -12.64
CA LEU A 21 2.02 20.14 -12.66
C LEU A 21 0.85 19.15 -12.83
N ALA A 22 -0.29 19.42 -12.21
CA ALA A 22 -1.49 18.61 -12.39
C ALA A 22 -2.02 18.65 -13.82
N SER A 23 -2.02 19.82 -14.47
CA SER A 23 -2.45 19.98 -15.88
C SER A 23 -1.54 19.24 -16.86
N LYS A 24 -0.27 19.09 -16.54
CA LYS A 24 0.73 18.34 -17.32
C LYS A 24 0.80 16.86 -16.97
N ASN A 25 -0.06 16.39 -16.09
CA ASN A 25 -0.04 15.03 -15.57
C ASN A 25 1.29 14.63 -14.89
N LEU A 26 1.99 15.59 -14.31
CA LEU A 26 3.27 15.38 -13.63
C LEU A 26 3.06 15.23 -12.11
N PRO A 27 3.90 14.43 -11.43
CA PRO A 27 3.91 14.37 -9.97
C PRO A 27 4.39 15.71 -9.38
N ILE A 28 3.92 16.06 -8.20
CA ILE A 28 4.41 17.20 -7.43
C ILE A 28 5.78 16.94 -6.80
N GLY A 29 6.09 15.67 -6.57
CA GLY A 29 7.36 15.22 -6.00
C GLY A 29 7.75 13.82 -6.47
N ILE A 30 9.05 13.57 -6.51
CA ILE A 30 9.62 12.26 -6.79
C ILE A 30 10.66 11.96 -5.71
N ALA A 31 10.55 10.82 -5.05
CA ALA A 31 11.53 10.34 -4.09
C ALA A 31 12.13 9.01 -4.53
N LYS A 32 13.45 8.88 -4.43
CA LYS A 32 14.19 7.63 -4.71
C LYS A 32 14.63 6.99 -3.41
N ASN A 33 14.58 5.65 -3.34
CA ASN A 33 14.98 4.85 -2.17
C ASN A 33 14.31 5.37 -0.89
N ALA A 34 12.99 5.56 -0.95
CA ALA A 34 12.22 6.13 0.14
C ALA A 34 11.94 5.09 1.23
N LEU A 35 12.12 5.52 2.48
CA LEU A 35 11.68 4.82 3.69
C LEU A 35 10.74 5.75 4.46
N HIS A 36 9.46 5.40 4.52
CA HIS A 36 8.47 6.06 5.35
C HIS A 36 8.22 5.23 6.61
N VAL A 37 8.31 5.86 7.77
CA VAL A 37 8.04 5.24 9.07
C VAL A 37 6.84 5.92 9.69
N TYR A 38 5.75 5.18 9.84
CA TYR A 38 4.54 5.64 10.49
C TYR A 38 4.60 5.26 11.97
N LYS A 39 4.14 6.19 12.82
CA LYS A 39 4.08 5.98 14.27
C LYS A 39 2.68 6.27 14.77
N ASP A 40 2.22 5.42 15.64
CA ASP A 40 1.01 5.64 16.44
C ASP A 40 1.38 5.59 17.91
N SER A 41 0.94 6.61 18.66
CA SER A 41 1.17 6.71 20.12
C SER A 41 2.63 6.49 20.52
N GLY A 42 3.58 7.00 19.70
CA GLY A 42 5.02 6.89 19.92
C GLY A 42 5.66 5.56 19.54
N ARG A 43 4.88 4.59 19.06
CA ARG A 43 5.37 3.28 18.57
C ARG A 43 5.32 3.25 17.04
N ILE A 44 6.25 2.51 16.43
CA ILE A 44 6.22 2.29 14.99
C ILE A 44 5.04 1.36 14.69
N SER A 45 4.07 1.85 13.90
CA SER A 45 2.92 1.08 13.43
C SER A 45 3.13 0.50 12.05
N SER A 46 3.87 1.21 11.18
CA SER A 46 4.14 0.71 9.82
C SER A 46 5.44 1.28 9.26
N LYS A 47 6.05 0.53 8.35
CA LYS A 47 7.17 0.97 7.49
C LYS A 47 6.81 0.71 6.04
N LEU A 48 7.04 1.70 5.17
CA LEU A 48 6.93 1.57 3.72
C LEU A 48 8.29 1.81 3.11
N ILE A 49 8.75 0.89 2.30
CA ILE A 49 10.05 0.90 1.60
C ILE A 49 9.76 0.80 0.11
N THR A 50 10.32 1.71 -0.68
CA THR A 50 10.18 1.69 -2.15
C THR A 50 11.42 2.28 -2.83
N PRO A 51 11.84 1.71 -3.98
CA PRO A 51 12.91 2.31 -4.78
C PRO A 51 12.52 3.65 -5.40
N LEU A 52 11.22 3.84 -5.71
CA LEU A 52 10.73 5.04 -6.37
C LEU A 52 9.30 5.36 -5.92
N LEU A 53 9.07 6.62 -5.56
CA LEU A 53 7.76 7.17 -5.21
C LEU A 53 7.49 8.39 -6.08
N HIS A 54 6.32 8.43 -6.69
CA HIS A 54 5.75 9.58 -7.36
C HIS A 54 4.58 10.13 -6.54
N ASP A 55 4.66 11.38 -6.12
CA ASP A 55 3.62 12.07 -5.37
C ASP A 55 2.67 12.79 -6.34
N PHE A 56 1.44 12.30 -6.44
CA PHE A 56 0.33 12.91 -7.17
C PHE A 56 -0.73 13.49 -6.23
N SER A 57 -0.36 13.94 -5.03
CA SER A 57 -1.27 14.58 -4.08
C SER A 57 -1.87 15.89 -4.59
N ASN A 58 -1.37 16.42 -5.72
CA ASN A 58 -1.92 17.58 -6.43
C ASN A 58 -3.20 17.27 -7.24
N ARG A 59 -3.66 16.03 -7.30
CA ARG A 59 -4.91 15.68 -8.00
C ARG A 59 -6.12 16.08 -7.15
N LYS A 60 -6.98 16.95 -7.69
CA LYS A 60 -8.13 17.51 -6.94
C LYS A 60 -9.17 16.43 -6.56
N GLN A 61 -9.46 15.52 -7.49
CA GLN A 61 -10.48 14.48 -7.29
C GLN A 61 -9.92 13.24 -6.58
N HIS A 62 -8.80 12.72 -7.08
CA HIS A 62 -8.19 11.48 -6.60
C HIS A 62 -6.69 11.69 -6.34
N PRO A 63 -6.32 12.31 -5.20
CA PRO A 63 -4.91 12.40 -4.81
C PRO A 63 -4.37 11.01 -4.47
N TYR A 64 -3.18 10.69 -4.96
CA TYR A 64 -2.55 9.38 -4.77
C TYR A 64 -1.03 9.46 -4.77
N ASN A 65 -0.42 8.43 -4.23
CA ASN A 65 0.99 8.11 -4.37
C ASN A 65 1.14 6.88 -5.26
N GLU A 66 2.11 6.90 -6.16
CA GLU A 66 2.44 5.78 -7.05
C GLU A 66 3.82 5.23 -6.71
N PHE A 67 3.95 3.91 -6.75
CA PHE A 67 5.18 3.16 -6.46
C PHE A 67 5.52 2.28 -7.68
N PRO A 68 6.10 2.86 -8.75
CA PRO A 68 6.23 2.18 -10.05
C PRO A 68 7.32 1.09 -10.08
N MET A 69 8.19 1.04 -9.09
CA MET A 69 9.27 0.04 -8.99
C MET A 69 9.07 -0.91 -7.81
N GLY A 70 7.82 -1.07 -7.38
CA GLY A 70 7.45 -1.94 -6.29
C GLY A 70 7.47 -1.30 -4.91
N VAL A 71 6.90 -2.04 -3.98
CA VAL A 71 6.74 -1.62 -2.59
C VAL A 71 6.93 -2.80 -1.64
N LYS A 72 7.48 -2.50 -0.47
CA LYS A 72 7.46 -3.38 0.70
C LYS A 72 6.86 -2.60 1.87
N ILE A 73 5.75 -3.09 2.40
CA ILE A 73 5.08 -2.53 3.56
C ILE A 73 5.22 -3.54 4.70
N ILE A 74 5.54 -3.07 5.89
CA ILE A 74 5.63 -3.88 7.11
C ILE A 74 4.74 -3.22 8.14
N ASN A 75 3.63 -3.86 8.48
CA ASN A 75 2.73 -3.42 9.54
C ASN A 75 3.06 -4.17 10.83
N PHE A 76 3.00 -3.46 11.95
CA PHE A 76 3.29 -3.99 13.28
C PHE A 76 2.04 -3.85 14.16
N GLU A 77 1.58 -4.96 14.71
CA GLU A 77 0.51 -4.99 15.70
C GLU A 77 1.03 -5.69 16.98
N GLY A 78 1.45 -4.87 17.94
CA GLY A 78 2.10 -5.40 19.14
C GLY A 78 3.42 -6.10 18.85
N LYS A 79 3.44 -7.45 18.99
CA LYS A 79 4.58 -8.31 18.64
C LYS A 79 4.43 -8.91 17.24
N ASP A 80 3.25 -8.80 16.66
CA ASP A 80 2.92 -9.38 15.37
C ASP A 80 3.36 -8.48 14.24
N SER A 81 3.66 -9.06 13.09
CA SER A 81 4.00 -8.29 11.91
C SER A 81 3.50 -8.95 10.64
N VAL A 82 2.98 -8.11 9.75
CA VAL A 82 2.55 -8.50 8.41
C VAL A 82 3.39 -7.75 7.39
N THR A 83 3.98 -8.47 6.45
CA THR A 83 4.75 -7.89 5.35
C THR A 83 3.97 -8.05 4.04
N ILE A 84 3.79 -6.95 3.32
CA ILE A 84 3.15 -6.90 2.00
C ILE A 84 4.20 -6.47 0.99
N THR A 85 4.31 -7.19 -0.13
CA THR A 85 5.20 -6.83 -1.24
C THR A 85 4.46 -6.92 -2.56
N GLY A 86 4.87 -6.13 -3.54
CA GLY A 86 4.39 -6.19 -4.91
C GLY A 86 5.27 -5.36 -5.83
N ASN A 87 5.18 -5.62 -7.14
CA ASN A 87 6.02 -4.97 -8.14
C ASN A 87 5.58 -3.55 -8.49
N TYR A 88 4.33 -3.22 -8.18
CA TYR A 88 3.71 -1.92 -8.42
C TYR A 88 2.66 -1.64 -7.35
N ALA A 89 2.48 -0.38 -6.96
CA ALA A 89 1.37 -0.01 -6.11
C ALA A 89 0.90 1.43 -6.35
N ILE A 90 -0.37 1.67 -6.03
CA ILE A 90 -0.98 3.01 -5.89
C ILE A 90 -1.68 3.08 -4.55
N SER A 91 -1.49 4.20 -3.83
CA SER A 91 -2.20 4.46 -2.57
C SER A 91 -3.02 5.74 -2.69
N TYR A 92 -4.33 5.62 -2.53
CA TYR A 92 -5.31 6.71 -2.65
C TYR A 92 -5.56 7.37 -1.30
N SER A 93 -5.10 8.62 -1.15
CA SER A 93 -5.13 9.32 0.15
C SER A 93 -6.53 9.62 0.67
N LYS A 94 -7.54 9.80 -0.21
CA LYS A 94 -8.93 10.11 0.22
C LYS A 94 -9.70 8.91 0.74
N THR A 95 -9.44 7.74 0.18
CA THR A 95 -10.18 6.51 0.51
C THR A 95 -9.41 5.63 1.47
N SER A 96 -8.11 5.89 1.66
CA SER A 96 -7.19 5.02 2.40
C SER A 96 -7.13 3.59 1.83
N VAL A 97 -7.40 3.47 0.52
CA VAL A 97 -7.29 2.20 -0.21
C VAL A 97 -5.98 2.20 -0.98
N SER A 98 -5.25 1.11 -0.90
CA SER A 98 -4.07 0.85 -1.73
C SER A 98 -4.34 -0.31 -2.68
N GLU A 99 -3.95 -0.16 -3.93
CA GLU A 99 -3.89 -1.23 -4.93
C GLU A 99 -2.42 -1.66 -5.08
N ILE A 100 -2.14 -2.93 -4.85
CA ILE A 100 -0.81 -3.53 -5.04
C ILE A 100 -0.94 -4.60 -6.13
N SER A 101 0.01 -4.65 -7.07
CA SER A 101 -0.06 -5.57 -8.21
C SER A 101 1.31 -6.08 -8.65
N GLY A 102 1.27 -7.23 -9.33
CA GLY A 102 2.43 -7.95 -9.83
C GLY A 102 3.17 -8.70 -8.71
N ASN A 103 3.09 -10.02 -8.71
CA ASN A 103 3.73 -10.89 -7.72
C ASN A 103 3.46 -10.45 -6.28
N VAL A 104 2.19 -10.21 -5.96
CA VAL A 104 1.82 -9.76 -4.61
C VAL A 104 1.98 -10.90 -3.62
N VAL A 105 2.71 -10.64 -2.54
CA VAL A 105 2.89 -11.58 -1.43
C VAL A 105 2.58 -10.87 -0.12
N VAL A 106 1.69 -11.45 0.68
CA VAL A 106 1.43 -11.05 2.06
C VAL A 106 1.91 -12.16 2.99
N LEU A 107 2.74 -11.80 3.95
CA LEU A 107 3.29 -12.72 4.96
C LEU A 107 2.86 -12.28 6.35
N ASN A 108 2.10 -13.11 7.06
CA ASN A 108 1.95 -12.99 8.50
C ASN A 108 3.05 -13.82 9.18
N HIS A 109 3.98 -13.13 9.84
CA HIS A 109 5.15 -13.78 10.43
C HIS A 109 4.82 -14.54 11.71
N THR A 110 3.78 -14.15 12.43
CA THR A 110 3.34 -14.80 13.67
C THR A 110 2.58 -16.10 13.37
N GLU A 111 1.56 -16.01 12.50
CA GLU A 111 0.74 -17.16 12.12
C GLU A 111 1.41 -18.05 11.06
N GLN A 112 2.58 -17.64 10.55
CA GLN A 112 3.30 -18.33 9.48
C GLN A 112 2.41 -18.61 8.27
N SER A 113 1.55 -17.65 7.94
CA SER A 113 0.65 -17.72 6.78
C SER A 113 1.14 -16.83 5.65
N LYS A 114 0.90 -17.27 4.41
CA LYS A 114 1.31 -16.58 3.20
C LYS A 114 0.17 -16.55 2.20
N LEU A 115 -0.17 -15.34 1.72
CA LEU A 115 -1.11 -15.11 0.64
C LEU A 115 -0.34 -14.64 -0.59
N GLU A 116 -0.61 -15.27 -1.74
CA GLU A 116 -0.02 -14.93 -3.05
C GLU A 116 -1.13 -14.63 -4.05
N THR A 117 -1.00 -13.54 -4.81
CA THR A 117 -1.96 -13.14 -5.84
C THR A 117 -1.30 -12.15 -6.82
N GLU A 118 -1.95 -11.92 -7.98
CA GLU A 118 -1.48 -10.91 -8.94
C GLU A 118 -1.94 -9.50 -8.60
N ARG A 119 -3.02 -9.33 -7.83
CA ARG A 119 -3.56 -8.03 -7.44
C ARG A 119 -4.20 -8.12 -6.07
N LEU A 120 -3.94 -7.12 -5.25
CA LEU A 120 -4.48 -6.97 -3.91
C LEU A 120 -5.00 -5.54 -3.74
N PHE A 121 -6.20 -5.41 -3.23
CA PHE A 121 -6.70 -4.16 -2.65
C PHE A 121 -6.61 -4.24 -1.14
N TRP A 122 -6.10 -3.19 -0.54
CA TRP A 122 -5.98 -3.05 0.91
C TRP A 122 -6.74 -1.81 1.36
N ASP A 123 -7.84 -2.02 2.07
CA ASP A 123 -8.59 -0.97 2.76
C ASP A 123 -8.01 -0.82 4.17
N GLN A 124 -7.25 0.25 4.38
CA GLN A 124 -6.58 0.53 5.65
C GLN A 124 -7.55 0.98 6.75
N ASN A 125 -8.74 1.50 6.38
CA ASN A 125 -9.74 1.91 7.36
C ASN A 125 -10.43 0.71 8.00
N THR A 126 -10.76 -0.29 7.19
CA THR A 126 -11.43 -1.52 7.65
C THR A 126 -10.45 -2.62 8.01
N GLN A 127 -9.16 -2.47 7.67
CA GLN A 127 -8.10 -3.46 7.85
C GLN A 127 -8.40 -4.78 7.13
N TYR A 128 -8.91 -4.67 5.88
CA TYR A 128 -9.23 -5.80 5.01
C TYR A 128 -8.44 -5.79 3.72
N PHE A 129 -8.07 -7.01 3.31
CA PHE A 129 -7.57 -7.32 1.98
C PHE A 129 -8.68 -7.93 1.13
N PHE A 130 -8.74 -7.56 -0.16
CA PHE A 130 -9.65 -8.19 -1.09
C PHE A 130 -9.07 -8.22 -2.51
N SER A 131 -9.51 -9.18 -3.31
CA SER A 131 -9.15 -9.34 -4.71
C SER A 131 -10.19 -10.15 -5.47
N GLU A 132 -10.26 -9.93 -6.80
CA GLU A 132 -11.02 -10.77 -7.74
C GLU A 132 -10.10 -11.74 -8.51
N LYS A 133 -8.78 -11.70 -8.25
CA LYS A 133 -7.79 -12.53 -8.94
C LYS A 133 -7.66 -13.92 -8.30
N ALA A 134 -6.99 -14.81 -9.01
CA ALA A 134 -6.56 -16.08 -8.44
C ALA A 134 -5.63 -15.82 -7.25
N PHE A 135 -5.72 -16.67 -6.24
CA PHE A 135 -4.88 -16.61 -5.06
C PHE A 135 -4.47 -17.98 -4.56
N THR A 136 -3.37 -17.99 -3.81
CA THR A 136 -2.93 -19.12 -3.00
C THR A 136 -2.76 -18.61 -1.57
N LEU A 137 -3.46 -19.23 -0.62
CA LEU A 137 -3.29 -18.98 0.81
C LEU A 137 -2.69 -20.23 1.45
N SER A 138 -1.44 -20.13 1.88
CA SER A 138 -0.73 -21.20 2.60
C SER A 138 -0.67 -20.88 4.07
N THR A 139 -1.01 -21.85 4.91
CA THR A 139 -0.87 -21.80 6.35
C THR A 139 0.01 -22.97 6.81
N VAL A 140 0.32 -23.06 8.10
CA VAL A 140 1.07 -24.20 8.66
C VAL A 140 0.36 -25.54 8.43
N LYS A 141 -0.98 -25.54 8.32
CA LYS A 141 -1.81 -26.74 8.24
C LYS A 141 -2.23 -27.09 6.82
N ASP A 142 -2.62 -26.06 6.04
CA ASP A 142 -3.29 -26.24 4.76
C ASP A 142 -2.86 -25.20 3.73
N THR A 143 -3.10 -25.52 2.44
CA THR A 143 -2.99 -24.58 1.35
C THR A 143 -4.31 -24.53 0.59
N VAL A 144 -4.87 -23.33 0.47
CA VAL A 144 -6.14 -23.05 -0.21
C VAL A 144 -5.85 -22.30 -1.52
N TYR A 145 -6.47 -22.77 -2.60
CA TYR A 145 -6.43 -22.12 -3.91
C TYR A 145 -7.83 -21.61 -4.25
N GLY A 146 -7.90 -20.44 -4.89
CA GLY A 146 -9.21 -19.93 -5.30
C GLY A 146 -9.13 -18.74 -6.25
N ILE A 147 -10.30 -18.20 -6.57
CA ILE A 147 -10.48 -16.98 -7.37
C ILE A 147 -11.37 -16.06 -6.59
N GLY A 148 -10.86 -14.86 -6.30
CA GLY A 148 -11.53 -13.86 -5.49
C GLY A 148 -11.53 -14.22 -4.00
N PHE A 149 -11.08 -13.28 -3.18
CA PHE A 149 -11.07 -13.43 -1.73
C PHE A 149 -11.32 -12.10 -1.04
N GLU A 150 -11.71 -12.21 0.22
CA GLU A 150 -11.74 -11.14 1.20
C GLU A 150 -11.24 -11.70 2.53
N CYS A 151 -10.28 -11.05 3.15
CA CYS A 151 -9.73 -11.48 4.43
C CYS A 151 -9.28 -10.28 5.26
N LYS A 152 -9.11 -10.48 6.56
CA LYS A 152 -8.48 -9.49 7.44
C LYS A 152 -7.01 -9.33 7.09
N GLU A 153 -6.43 -8.20 7.48
CA GLU A 153 -5.03 -7.86 7.27
C GLU A 153 -4.06 -8.87 7.88
N ASP A 154 -4.46 -9.50 8.99
CA ASP A 154 -3.70 -10.54 9.67
C ASP A 154 -3.83 -11.94 9.04
N LEU A 155 -4.62 -12.08 7.96
CA LEU A 155 -4.97 -13.33 7.29
C LEU A 155 -5.78 -14.32 8.15
N SER A 156 -6.32 -13.90 9.31
CA SER A 156 -7.00 -14.78 10.28
C SER A 156 -8.43 -15.19 9.89
N MET A 157 -9.10 -14.39 9.07
CA MET A 157 -10.46 -14.67 8.60
C MET A 157 -10.54 -14.39 7.09
N HIS A 158 -10.97 -15.39 6.33
CA HIS A 158 -11.03 -15.29 4.88
C HIS A 158 -12.32 -15.87 4.32
N LEU A 159 -12.82 -15.22 3.28
CA LEU A 159 -13.90 -15.69 2.43
C LEU A 159 -13.34 -15.87 1.02
N ALA A 160 -13.36 -17.09 0.51
CA ALA A 160 -13.05 -17.36 -0.89
C ALA A 160 -14.35 -17.34 -1.70
N LYS A 161 -14.41 -16.53 -2.77
CA LYS A 161 -15.59 -16.45 -3.64
C LYS A 161 -15.79 -17.72 -4.48
N LYS A 162 -14.67 -18.33 -4.92
CA LYS A 162 -14.65 -19.65 -5.57
C LYS A 162 -13.38 -20.38 -5.13
N THR A 163 -13.54 -21.53 -4.48
CA THR A 163 -12.41 -22.41 -4.17
C THR A 163 -12.21 -23.39 -5.34
N VAL A 164 -10.93 -23.60 -5.72
CA VAL A 164 -10.52 -24.59 -6.69
C VAL A 164 -9.56 -25.52 -5.96
N GLY A 165 -10.03 -26.70 -5.58
CA GLY A 165 -9.21 -27.72 -4.90
C GLY A 165 -10.03 -28.63 -4.01
N ASN A 166 -9.50 -29.82 -3.73
CA ASN A 166 -10.08 -30.76 -2.77
C ASN A 166 -9.80 -30.26 -1.35
N LEU A 167 -10.84 -29.93 -0.60
CA LEU A 167 -10.74 -29.81 0.86
C LEU A 167 -10.49 -31.20 1.41
N ILE A 168 -9.28 -31.50 1.83
CA ILE A 168 -9.00 -32.71 2.62
C ILE A 168 -9.43 -32.37 4.04
N THR A 169 -10.69 -32.66 4.37
CA THR A 169 -11.15 -32.71 5.74
C THR A 169 -10.63 -34.00 6.36
N SER A 170 -9.62 -33.94 7.20
CA SER A 170 -9.29 -35.05 8.09
C SER A 170 -10.37 -35.14 9.17
N GLU A 171 -11.34 -36.02 8.99
CA GLU A 171 -12.18 -36.46 10.08
C GLU A 171 -11.32 -37.12 11.19
N LYS A 172 -11.56 -36.67 12.42
CA LYS A 172 -11.00 -37.27 13.63
C LYS A 172 -11.95 -38.34 14.17
#